data_6070623a6e1ded3047008195307977b6
#
_entry.id   6070623a6e1ded3047008195307977b6
#
_cell.length_a   1.000
_cell.length_b   1.000
_cell.length_c   1.000
_cell.angle_alpha   90.00
_cell.angle_beta   90.00
_cell.angle_gamma   90.00
#
_symmetry.space_group_name_H-M   'P 1'
#
loop_
_entity.id
_entity.type
_entity.pdbx_description
1 polymer ?
#
loop_
_entity_poly.entity_id
_entity_poly.type
_entity_poly.pdbx_seq_one_letter_code
_entity_poly.pdbx_strand_id
1 'polypeptide(L)'
;HPGETMAQWWMEGALEWLLDPTNAQSRALLERCTFFVVPNMNPDGSRRGHLRTNAAGRNLNREWAAPAMDAAPEVFVVREAMAREGVDFFLDVHGDESLPYCFIAGVEGLSGWDESSQAQLDFYKNRLADLNPDFQTAVGYPPKAPGEANLTMAGGHVGHHFGCLAMTLEMPFKDTTATPEPAVGWNGPRSKALAHSCLLAVGDYFDSNVSQ
;
A
#
# COMPACT_ATOMS: atom_id res chain seq x y z
N HIS A 1 3.42 9.61 -1.74
CA HIS A 1 3.86 10.93 -2.21
C HIS A 1 2.73 11.95 -2.12
N PRO A 2 2.97 13.23 -1.77
CA PRO A 2 1.90 14.20 -1.49
C PRO A 2 1.04 14.56 -2.71
N GLY A 3 1.57 14.42 -3.94
CA GLY A 3 0.81 14.65 -5.18
C GLY A 3 -0.14 13.52 -5.59
N GLU A 4 -0.03 12.37 -4.95
CA GLU A 4 -0.83 11.17 -5.23
C GLU A 4 -2.14 11.20 -4.43
N THR A 5 -3.02 12.16 -4.73
CA THR A 5 -4.21 12.47 -3.92
C THR A 5 -5.26 11.35 -3.87
N MET A 6 -5.23 10.39 -4.82
CA MET A 6 -6.08 9.20 -4.78
C MET A 6 -5.81 8.33 -3.54
N ALA A 7 -4.57 8.34 -3.02
CA ALA A 7 -4.20 7.63 -1.80
C ALA A 7 -4.90 8.22 -0.55
N GLN A 8 -5.14 9.54 -0.52
CA GLN A 8 -5.92 10.17 0.56
C GLN A 8 -7.38 9.69 0.53
N TRP A 9 -8.02 9.65 -0.65
CA TRP A 9 -9.38 9.14 -0.79
C TRP A 9 -9.49 7.66 -0.41
N TRP A 10 -8.47 6.87 -0.78
CA TRP A 10 -8.37 5.48 -0.36
C TRP A 10 -8.31 5.39 1.17
N MET A 11 -7.46 6.19 1.81
CA MET A 11 -7.30 6.20 3.27
C MET A 11 -8.59 6.64 3.99
N GLU A 12 -9.30 7.64 3.47
CA GLU A 12 -10.61 8.02 4.00
C GLU A 12 -11.59 6.84 3.94
N GLY A 13 -11.68 6.15 2.80
CA GLY A 13 -12.53 4.96 2.65
C GLY A 13 -12.13 3.83 3.61
N ALA A 14 -10.83 3.60 3.79
CA ALA A 14 -10.34 2.61 4.73
C ALA A 14 -10.75 2.92 6.18
N LEU A 15 -10.60 4.17 6.61
CA LEU A 15 -10.98 4.60 7.95
C LEU A 15 -12.51 4.60 8.14
N GLU A 16 -13.28 5.06 7.16
CA GLU A 16 -14.74 4.98 7.18
C GLU A 16 -15.20 3.54 7.37
N TRP A 17 -14.60 2.58 6.64
CA TRP A 17 -14.95 1.17 6.72
C TRP A 17 -14.54 0.54 8.06
N LEU A 18 -13.30 0.79 8.52
CA LEU A 18 -12.78 0.24 9.77
C LEU A 18 -13.54 0.76 11.00
N LEU A 19 -13.94 2.02 10.99
CA LEU A 19 -14.54 2.69 12.14
C LEU A 19 -16.08 2.64 12.12
N ASP A 20 -16.72 2.04 11.12
CA ASP A 20 -18.17 1.87 11.08
C ASP A 20 -18.62 0.82 12.13
N PRO A 21 -19.28 1.23 13.22
CA PRO A 21 -19.70 0.31 14.27
C PRO A 21 -20.81 -0.66 13.81
N THR A 22 -21.45 -0.40 12.68
CA THR A 22 -22.50 -1.24 12.11
C THR A 22 -21.95 -2.30 11.15
N ASN A 23 -20.72 -2.15 10.69
CA ASN A 23 -20.06 -3.09 9.76
C ASN A 23 -19.56 -4.32 10.52
N ALA A 24 -20.24 -5.45 10.32
CA ALA A 24 -19.88 -6.71 10.97
C ALA A 24 -18.51 -7.25 10.50
N GLN A 25 -18.14 -7.06 9.24
CA GLN A 25 -16.86 -7.52 8.68
C GLN A 25 -15.70 -6.72 9.26
N SER A 26 -15.84 -5.41 9.38
CA SER A 26 -14.86 -4.55 10.03
C SER A 26 -14.63 -4.96 11.48
N ARG A 27 -15.70 -5.17 12.26
CA ARG A 27 -15.58 -5.62 13.65
C ARG A 27 -14.85 -6.95 13.76
N ALA A 28 -15.23 -7.95 12.94
CA ALA A 28 -14.57 -9.25 12.95
C ALA A 28 -13.07 -9.16 12.59
N LEU A 29 -12.69 -8.24 11.71
CA LEU A 29 -11.31 -7.98 11.37
C LEU A 29 -10.54 -7.31 12.52
N LEU A 30 -11.15 -6.32 13.18
CA LEU A 30 -10.55 -5.60 14.32
C LEU A 30 -10.42 -6.46 15.60
N GLU A 31 -11.20 -7.53 15.73
CA GLU A 31 -11.04 -8.50 16.82
C GLU A 31 -9.76 -9.34 16.68
N ARG A 32 -9.20 -9.44 15.46
CA ARG A 32 -8.04 -10.29 15.14
C ARG A 32 -6.79 -9.51 14.75
N CYS A 33 -6.97 -8.30 14.25
CA CYS A 33 -5.89 -7.49 13.71
C CYS A 33 -5.81 -6.12 14.41
N THR A 34 -4.60 -5.70 14.72
CA THR A 34 -4.32 -4.33 15.13
C THR A 34 -3.82 -3.55 13.92
N PHE A 35 -4.49 -2.45 13.61
CA PHE A 35 -4.13 -1.58 12.49
C PHE A 35 -3.34 -0.37 12.95
N PHE A 36 -2.12 -0.23 12.46
CA PHE A 36 -1.33 0.99 12.57
C PHE A 36 -1.50 1.78 11.29
N VAL A 37 -2.12 2.94 11.37
CA VAL A 37 -2.49 3.74 10.20
C VAL A 37 -1.73 5.05 10.20
N VAL A 38 -1.05 5.35 9.10
CA VAL A 38 -0.44 6.65 8.81
C VAL A 38 -1.28 7.33 7.72
N PRO A 39 -2.24 8.20 8.10
CA PRO A 39 -3.21 8.75 7.13
C PRO A 39 -2.57 9.63 6.07
N ASN A 40 -1.48 10.29 6.40
CA ASN A 40 -0.68 11.10 5.48
C ASN A 40 0.80 11.04 5.90
N MET A 41 1.58 10.35 5.10
CA MET A 41 3.02 10.19 5.35
C MET A 41 3.81 11.49 5.18
N ASN A 42 3.28 12.45 4.42
CA ASN A 42 3.99 13.68 4.06
C ASN A 42 3.08 14.92 4.20
N PRO A 43 2.70 15.30 5.43
CA PRO A 43 1.76 16.41 5.66
C PRO A 43 2.29 17.76 5.19
N ASP A 44 3.58 18.01 5.33
CA ASP A 44 4.20 19.26 4.89
C ASP A 44 4.23 19.37 3.36
N GLY A 45 4.56 18.29 2.68
CA GLY A 45 4.52 18.24 1.22
C GLY A 45 3.10 18.42 0.69
N SER A 46 2.11 17.77 1.31
CA SER A 46 0.68 17.93 0.96
C SER A 46 0.23 19.38 1.11
N ARG A 47 0.54 20.02 2.25
CA ARG A 47 0.20 21.43 2.49
C ARG A 47 0.84 22.40 1.49
N ARG A 48 2.04 22.08 1.02
CA ARG A 48 2.82 22.94 0.09
C ARG A 48 2.53 22.66 -1.38
N GLY A 49 1.78 21.62 -1.70
CA GLY A 49 1.48 21.20 -3.07
C GLY A 49 2.69 20.59 -3.78
N HIS A 50 3.57 19.92 -3.03
CA HIS A 50 4.69 19.19 -3.63
C HIS A 50 4.18 17.91 -4.33
N LEU A 51 4.82 17.53 -5.43
CA LEU A 51 4.48 16.28 -6.11
C LEU A 51 5.00 15.07 -5.31
N ARG A 52 6.28 15.09 -4.87
CA ARG A 52 6.93 13.89 -4.30
C ARG A 52 7.72 14.13 -3.01
N THR A 53 8.15 15.35 -2.73
CA THR A 53 9.09 15.62 -1.65
C THR A 53 8.43 16.18 -0.40
N ASN A 54 9.09 15.98 0.75
CA ASN A 54 8.73 16.65 2.00
C ASN A 54 9.24 18.10 2.04
N ALA A 55 9.10 18.76 3.18
CA ALA A 55 9.54 20.14 3.38
C ALA A 55 11.06 20.35 3.23
N ALA A 56 11.85 19.30 3.50
CA ALA A 56 13.30 19.29 3.34
C ALA A 56 13.76 18.93 1.91
N GLY A 57 12.81 18.74 0.96
CA GLY A 57 13.12 18.38 -0.42
C GLY A 57 13.47 16.90 -0.61
N ARG A 58 13.18 16.04 0.38
CA ARG A 58 13.49 14.61 0.33
C ARG A 58 12.29 13.82 -0.20
N ASN A 59 12.55 12.86 -1.10
CA ASN A 59 11.57 11.85 -1.47
C ASN A 59 11.54 10.79 -0.37
N LEU A 60 10.49 10.79 0.47
CA LEU A 60 10.40 9.91 1.63
C LEU A 60 10.46 8.42 1.23
N ASN A 61 9.96 8.04 0.06
CA ASN A 61 10.07 6.66 -0.44
C ASN A 61 11.44 6.36 -1.07
N ARG A 62 12.49 7.06 -0.62
CA ARG A 62 13.92 6.78 -0.87
C ARG A 62 14.76 6.88 0.41
N GLU A 63 14.12 7.12 1.53
CA GLU A 63 14.82 7.34 2.81
C GLU A 63 14.70 6.13 3.77
N TRP A 64 14.03 5.05 3.39
CA TRP A 64 13.72 3.93 4.30
C TRP A 64 14.95 3.15 4.76
N ALA A 65 16.03 3.09 4.00
CA ALA A 65 17.24 2.38 4.42
C ALA A 65 17.93 3.04 5.61
N ALA A 66 18.02 4.38 5.62
CA ALA A 66 18.73 5.15 6.65
C ALA A 66 18.12 6.56 6.81
N PRO A 67 16.90 6.69 7.37
CA PRO A 67 16.28 8.00 7.55
C PRO A 67 16.99 8.82 8.60
N ALA A 68 17.20 10.11 8.32
CA ALA A 68 17.74 11.07 9.27
C ALA A 68 16.64 12.00 9.79
N MET A 69 16.65 12.29 11.10
CA MET A 69 15.63 13.11 11.77
C MET A 69 15.50 14.53 11.23
N ASP A 70 16.57 15.10 10.71
CA ASP A 70 16.61 16.45 10.13
C ASP A 70 16.14 16.49 8.66
N ALA A 71 16.15 15.35 7.98
CA ALA A 71 15.84 15.27 6.56
C ALA A 71 14.54 14.50 6.25
N ALA A 72 14.28 13.42 6.99
CA ALA A 72 13.12 12.54 6.81
C ALA A 72 12.57 12.07 8.18
N PRO A 73 12.17 12.99 9.07
CA PRO A 73 11.64 12.64 10.38
C PRO A 73 10.41 11.74 10.30
N GLU A 74 9.60 11.90 9.26
CA GLU A 74 8.38 11.11 9.02
C GLU A 74 8.72 9.62 8.90
N VAL A 75 9.71 9.27 8.10
CA VAL A 75 10.16 7.88 7.93
C VAL A 75 10.83 7.37 9.20
N PHE A 76 11.64 8.22 9.85
CA PHE A 76 12.34 7.85 11.07
C PHE A 76 11.36 7.42 12.16
N VAL A 77 10.33 8.23 12.47
CA VAL A 77 9.38 7.91 13.55
C VAL A 77 8.49 6.72 13.22
N VAL A 78 8.12 6.53 11.95
CA VAL A 78 7.34 5.37 11.52
C VAL A 78 8.15 4.09 11.65
N ARG A 79 9.41 4.08 11.25
CA ARG A 79 10.30 2.92 11.44
C ARG A 79 10.51 2.56 12.92
N GLU A 80 10.69 3.56 13.79
CA GLU A 80 10.78 3.33 15.25
C GLU A 80 9.50 2.70 15.82
N ALA A 81 8.34 3.15 15.35
CA ALA A 81 7.07 2.55 15.73
C ALA A 81 6.95 1.10 15.23
N MET A 82 7.28 0.82 13.98
CA MET A 82 7.29 -0.53 13.42
C MET A 82 8.27 -1.46 14.16
N ALA A 83 9.47 -0.98 14.51
CA ALA A 83 10.44 -1.76 15.24
C ALA A 83 9.97 -2.14 16.67
N ARG A 84 9.15 -1.29 17.29
CA ARG A 84 8.58 -1.53 18.62
C ARG A 84 7.41 -2.50 18.60
N GLU A 85 6.52 -2.37 17.59
CA GLU A 85 5.25 -3.09 17.56
C GLU A 85 5.31 -4.39 16.70
N GLY A 86 6.25 -4.49 15.77
CA GLY A 86 6.28 -5.53 14.73
C GLY A 86 5.37 -5.20 13.54
N VAL A 87 5.51 -5.98 12.47
CA VAL A 87 4.68 -5.86 11.25
C VAL A 87 4.44 -7.23 10.66
N ASP A 88 3.18 -7.67 10.57
CA ASP A 88 2.78 -8.95 9.97
C ASP A 88 2.25 -8.78 8.53
N PHE A 89 1.84 -7.58 8.17
CA PHE A 89 1.34 -7.22 6.83
C PHE A 89 1.56 -5.73 6.59
N PHE A 90 2.00 -5.36 5.40
CA PHE A 90 2.26 -3.96 5.06
C PHE A 90 1.71 -3.59 3.68
N LEU A 91 0.96 -2.49 3.61
CA LEU A 91 0.47 -1.91 2.37
C LEU A 91 0.82 -0.43 2.31
N ASP A 92 1.65 -0.07 1.32
CA ASP A 92 1.98 1.32 0.98
C ASP A 92 1.08 1.77 -0.17
N VAL A 93 0.32 2.85 0.03
CA VAL A 93 -0.74 3.27 -0.91
C VAL A 93 -0.29 4.48 -1.71
N HIS A 94 -0.22 4.31 -3.01
CA HIS A 94 0.33 5.25 -3.98
C HIS A 94 -0.58 5.51 -5.18
N GLY A 95 -0.12 6.37 -6.07
CA GLY A 95 -0.65 6.56 -7.41
C GLY A 95 0.46 6.57 -8.46
N ASP A 96 0.24 5.89 -9.60
CA ASP A 96 1.18 5.87 -10.73
C ASP A 96 0.77 6.84 -11.83
N GLU A 97 1.72 7.68 -12.25
CA GLU A 97 1.51 8.70 -13.29
C GLU A 97 1.49 8.12 -14.72
N SER A 98 2.02 6.91 -14.89
CA SER A 98 2.35 6.32 -16.19
C SER A 98 1.40 5.19 -16.57
N LEU A 99 1.08 4.30 -15.63
CA LEU A 99 0.25 3.13 -15.87
C LEU A 99 -1.21 3.41 -15.51
N PRO A 100 -2.13 3.36 -16.48
CA PRO A 100 -3.56 3.62 -16.25
C PRO A 100 -4.28 2.38 -15.70
N TYR A 101 -3.80 1.85 -14.58
CA TYR A 101 -4.31 0.64 -13.92
C TYR A 101 -4.22 0.75 -12.40
N CYS A 102 -5.13 0.05 -11.70
CA CYS A 102 -4.90 -0.30 -10.31
C CYS A 102 -4.14 -1.62 -10.25
N PHE A 103 -2.99 -1.64 -9.58
CA PHE A 103 -2.16 -2.84 -9.44
C PHE A 103 -1.38 -2.86 -8.14
N ILE A 104 -0.86 -4.02 -7.78
CA ILE A 104 0.07 -4.18 -6.67
C ILE A 104 1.45 -4.53 -7.21
N ALA A 105 2.45 -3.80 -6.72
CA ALA A 105 3.85 -4.18 -6.80
C ALA A 105 4.26 -4.90 -5.52
N GLY A 106 4.78 -6.10 -5.65
CA GLY A 106 5.38 -6.86 -4.56
C GLY A 106 6.85 -6.49 -4.34
N VAL A 107 7.52 -7.33 -3.58
CA VAL A 107 8.95 -7.17 -3.25
C VAL A 107 9.77 -8.40 -3.66
N GLU A 108 9.44 -8.98 -4.80
CA GLU A 108 10.02 -10.22 -5.35
C GLU A 108 11.55 -10.16 -5.49
N GLY A 109 12.12 -8.97 -5.54
CA GLY A 109 13.57 -8.77 -5.57
C GLY A 109 14.29 -9.02 -4.24
N LEU A 110 13.60 -9.34 -3.15
CA LEU A 110 14.24 -9.71 -1.88
C LEU A 110 15.04 -11.00 -2.02
N SER A 111 16.22 -11.06 -1.40
CA SER A 111 17.12 -12.24 -1.49
C SER A 111 16.54 -13.50 -0.85
N GLY A 112 15.57 -13.35 0.06
CA GLY A 112 14.85 -14.46 0.71
C GLY A 112 13.50 -14.77 0.08
N TRP A 113 13.15 -14.18 -1.08
CA TRP A 113 11.90 -14.44 -1.77
C TRP A 113 11.81 -15.89 -2.26
N ASP A 114 10.76 -16.59 -1.90
CA ASP A 114 10.57 -18.01 -2.19
C ASP A 114 9.14 -18.29 -2.71
N GLU A 115 8.83 -19.58 -2.92
CA GLU A 115 7.50 -20.00 -3.39
C GLU A 115 6.40 -19.68 -2.41
N SER A 116 6.65 -19.68 -1.11
CA SER A 116 5.69 -19.31 -0.07
C SER A 116 5.38 -17.81 -0.14
N SER A 117 6.41 -16.97 -0.24
CA SER A 117 6.28 -15.52 -0.42
C SER A 117 5.48 -15.18 -1.68
N GLN A 118 5.77 -15.90 -2.78
CA GLN A 118 5.03 -15.73 -4.04
C GLN A 118 3.57 -16.13 -3.89
N ALA A 119 3.29 -17.26 -3.22
CA ALA A 119 1.92 -17.71 -2.99
C ALA A 119 1.10 -16.73 -2.14
N GLN A 120 1.71 -16.10 -1.14
CA GLN A 120 1.08 -15.06 -0.33
C GLN A 120 0.71 -13.83 -1.18
N LEU A 121 1.65 -13.36 -2.00
CA LEU A 121 1.42 -12.22 -2.90
C LEU A 121 0.32 -12.53 -3.92
N ASP A 122 0.39 -13.70 -4.55
CA ASP A 122 -0.59 -14.12 -5.56
C ASP A 122 -1.97 -14.30 -4.96
N PHE A 123 -2.07 -14.88 -3.76
CA PHE A 123 -3.34 -15.00 -3.05
C PHE A 123 -3.98 -13.63 -2.85
N TYR A 124 -3.24 -12.68 -2.26
CA TYR A 124 -3.78 -11.34 -1.98
C TYR A 124 -4.20 -10.60 -3.26
N LYS A 125 -3.35 -10.62 -4.30
CA LYS A 125 -3.64 -9.97 -5.60
C LYS A 125 -4.88 -10.57 -6.27
N ASN A 126 -4.97 -11.91 -6.34
CA ASN A 126 -6.09 -12.58 -6.96
C ASN A 126 -7.38 -12.35 -6.18
N ARG A 127 -7.31 -12.40 -4.83
CA ARG A 127 -8.47 -12.12 -4.00
C ARG A 127 -8.97 -10.68 -4.16
N LEU A 128 -8.06 -9.71 -4.25
CA LEU A 128 -8.42 -8.32 -4.51
C LEU A 128 -9.07 -8.14 -5.89
N ALA A 129 -8.58 -8.83 -6.92
CA ALA A 129 -9.17 -8.82 -8.26
C ALA A 129 -10.59 -9.43 -8.28
N ASP A 130 -10.85 -10.46 -7.48
CA ASP A 130 -12.19 -11.03 -7.32
C ASP A 130 -13.17 -10.06 -6.63
N LEU A 131 -12.66 -9.23 -5.73
CA LEU A 131 -13.47 -8.30 -4.92
C LEU A 131 -13.72 -6.96 -5.59
N ASN A 132 -12.86 -6.55 -6.52
CA ASN A 132 -12.93 -5.21 -7.11
C ASN A 132 -12.62 -5.23 -8.62
N PRO A 133 -13.59 -4.88 -9.49
CA PRO A 133 -13.40 -4.90 -10.94
C PRO A 133 -12.40 -3.84 -11.47
N ASP A 134 -12.07 -2.82 -10.68
CA ASP A 134 -11.10 -1.81 -11.05
C ASP A 134 -9.66 -2.29 -10.86
N PHE A 135 -9.47 -3.34 -10.05
CA PHE A 135 -8.15 -3.94 -9.81
C PHE A 135 -7.87 -5.07 -10.79
N GLN A 136 -6.61 -5.20 -11.21
CA GLN A 136 -6.18 -6.25 -12.13
C GLN A 136 -4.75 -6.73 -11.79
N THR A 137 -4.37 -7.91 -12.29
CA THR A 137 -3.08 -8.56 -12.02
C THR A 137 -2.18 -8.71 -13.25
N ALA A 138 -2.67 -8.32 -14.44
CA ALA A 138 -1.96 -8.55 -15.70
C ALA A 138 -0.90 -7.49 -16.02
N VAL A 139 -1.10 -6.25 -15.54
CA VAL A 139 -0.23 -5.10 -15.81
C VAL A 139 0.27 -4.52 -14.49
N GLY A 140 1.56 -4.25 -14.41
CA GLY A 140 2.20 -3.65 -13.26
C GLY A 140 3.70 -3.49 -13.50
N TYR A 141 4.45 -3.17 -12.46
CA TYR A 141 5.90 -3.14 -12.57
C TYR A 141 6.45 -4.56 -12.74
N PRO A 142 7.47 -4.75 -13.59
CA PRO A 142 8.10 -6.05 -13.72
C PRO A 142 8.76 -6.45 -12.39
N PRO A 143 8.65 -7.73 -11.98
CA PRO A 143 9.33 -8.22 -10.80
C PRO A 143 10.85 -8.07 -10.97
N LYS A 144 11.53 -7.78 -9.87
CA LYS A 144 12.99 -7.70 -9.84
C LYS A 144 13.60 -9.07 -9.60
N ALA A 145 14.81 -9.28 -10.09
CA ALA A 145 15.56 -10.49 -9.78
C ALA A 145 15.92 -10.58 -8.28
N PRO A 146 16.06 -11.78 -7.72
CA PRO A 146 16.46 -11.97 -6.33
C PRO A 146 17.74 -11.19 -5.97
N GLY A 147 17.72 -10.44 -4.89
CA GLY A 147 18.80 -9.56 -4.44
C GLY A 147 18.75 -8.14 -5.00
N GLU A 148 17.83 -7.82 -5.91
CA GLU A 148 17.68 -6.49 -6.53
C GLU A 148 16.60 -5.61 -5.89
N ALA A 149 16.01 -6.02 -4.75
CA ALA A 149 15.03 -5.20 -4.03
C ALA A 149 15.64 -3.85 -3.62
N ASN A 150 14.86 -2.79 -3.81
CA ASN A 150 15.29 -1.47 -3.38
C ASN A 150 14.89 -1.21 -1.91
N LEU A 151 15.83 -1.42 -1.00
CA LEU A 151 15.61 -1.24 0.44
C LEU A 151 15.49 0.23 0.88
N THR A 152 15.69 1.17 -0.03
CA THR A 152 15.40 2.59 0.26
C THR A 152 13.92 2.94 0.12
N MET A 153 13.11 2.03 -0.43
CA MET A 153 11.65 2.13 -0.54
C MET A 153 10.97 1.41 0.64
N ALA A 154 9.78 1.88 1.01
CA ALA A 154 9.00 1.34 2.12
C ALA A 154 8.77 -0.17 2.02
N GLY A 155 8.15 -0.65 0.94
CA GLY A 155 7.86 -2.07 0.76
C GLY A 155 9.10 -2.96 0.83
N GLY A 156 10.17 -2.57 0.12
CA GLY A 156 11.44 -3.31 0.15
C GLY A 156 12.06 -3.36 1.56
N HIS A 157 12.07 -2.23 2.28
CA HIS A 157 12.58 -2.17 3.64
C HIS A 157 11.76 -3.03 4.61
N VAL A 158 10.43 -2.86 4.60
CA VAL A 158 9.54 -3.56 5.53
C VAL A 158 9.54 -5.06 5.27
N GLY A 159 9.40 -5.50 4.01
CA GLY A 159 9.47 -6.91 3.66
C GLY A 159 10.80 -7.56 4.05
N HIS A 160 11.93 -6.85 3.86
CA HIS A 160 13.24 -7.34 4.26
C HIS A 160 13.41 -7.46 5.79
N HIS A 161 12.95 -6.43 6.51
CA HIS A 161 13.22 -6.34 7.95
C HIS A 161 12.30 -7.22 8.80
N PHE A 162 11.02 -7.36 8.41
CA PHE A 162 10.01 -8.09 9.17
C PHE A 162 9.66 -9.45 8.57
N GLY A 163 10.05 -9.75 7.34
CA GLY A 163 9.72 -11.02 6.68
C GLY A 163 8.24 -11.20 6.40
N CYS A 164 7.47 -10.11 6.36
CA CYS A 164 6.03 -10.13 6.15
C CYS A 164 5.66 -9.86 4.68
N LEU A 165 4.39 -10.10 4.33
CA LEU A 165 3.85 -9.66 3.04
C LEU A 165 3.82 -8.13 2.99
N ALA A 166 4.74 -7.55 2.23
CA ALA A 166 4.88 -6.11 2.03
C ALA A 166 4.62 -5.76 0.55
N MET A 167 3.75 -4.79 0.31
CA MET A 167 3.26 -4.45 -1.03
C MET A 167 3.10 -2.95 -1.20
N THR A 168 3.15 -2.50 -2.45
CA THR A 168 2.74 -1.16 -2.86
C THR A 168 1.50 -1.27 -3.75
N LEU A 169 0.41 -0.62 -3.35
CA LEU A 169 -0.77 -0.42 -4.18
C LEU A 169 -0.60 0.85 -5.00
N GLU A 170 -0.78 0.74 -6.30
CA GLU A 170 -0.77 1.86 -7.23
C GLU A 170 -2.16 2.07 -7.82
N MET A 171 -2.58 3.32 -7.92
CA MET A 171 -3.84 3.75 -8.55
C MET A 171 -3.55 4.75 -9.67
N PRO A 172 -4.37 4.79 -10.75
CA PRO A 172 -4.10 5.70 -11.87
C PRO A 172 -4.39 7.16 -11.51
N PHE A 173 -3.65 8.10 -12.12
CA PHE A 173 -3.88 9.54 -11.95
C PHE A 173 -5.11 10.05 -12.70
N LYS A 174 -5.55 9.39 -13.76
CA LYS A 174 -6.64 9.88 -14.62
C LYS A 174 -7.83 8.92 -14.69
N ASP A 175 -7.63 7.76 -15.28
CA ASP A 175 -8.64 6.71 -15.42
C ASP A 175 -7.95 5.35 -15.54
N THR A 176 -8.69 4.28 -15.34
CA THR A 176 -8.20 2.92 -15.55
C THR A 176 -8.65 2.37 -16.88
N THR A 177 -7.72 1.74 -17.60
CA THR A 177 -8.02 1.07 -18.87
C THR A 177 -8.88 -0.18 -18.69
N ALA A 178 -8.82 -0.83 -17.52
CA ALA A 178 -9.59 -2.04 -17.24
C ALA A 178 -11.11 -1.77 -17.17
N THR A 179 -11.49 -0.66 -16.56
CA THR A 179 -12.89 -0.24 -16.36
C THR A 179 -13.01 1.27 -16.63
N PRO A 180 -12.87 1.71 -17.90
CA PRO A 180 -12.81 3.12 -18.21
C PRO A 180 -14.15 3.82 -17.93
N GLU A 181 -14.07 5.02 -17.36
CA GLU A 181 -15.21 5.89 -17.08
C GLU A 181 -14.92 7.33 -17.57
N PRO A 182 -14.96 7.56 -18.90
CA PRO A 182 -14.48 8.81 -19.51
C PRO A 182 -15.11 10.09 -19.00
N ALA A 183 -16.30 10.02 -18.41
CA ALA A 183 -17.00 11.19 -17.89
C ALA A 183 -16.40 11.73 -16.58
N VAL A 184 -15.81 10.86 -15.75
CA VAL A 184 -15.32 11.21 -14.41
C VAL A 184 -13.92 10.69 -14.10
N GLY A 185 -13.46 9.67 -14.81
CA GLY A 185 -12.17 9.04 -14.60
C GLY A 185 -12.02 8.32 -13.26
N TRP A 186 -10.77 8.17 -12.83
CA TRP A 186 -10.46 7.70 -11.47
C TRP A 186 -10.80 8.81 -10.47
N ASN A 187 -11.55 8.48 -9.42
CA ASN A 187 -12.12 9.47 -8.51
C ASN A 187 -12.18 8.97 -7.06
N GLY A 188 -12.56 9.86 -6.14
CA GLY A 188 -12.64 9.56 -4.71
C GLY A 188 -13.53 8.36 -4.38
N PRO A 189 -14.78 8.25 -4.88
CA PRO A 189 -15.63 7.08 -4.65
C PRO A 189 -15.00 5.75 -5.08
N ARG A 190 -14.31 5.69 -6.22
CA ARG A 190 -13.61 4.48 -6.69
C ARG A 190 -12.41 4.14 -5.80
N SER A 191 -11.63 5.15 -5.38
CA SER A 191 -10.52 4.95 -4.44
C SER A 191 -11.01 4.40 -3.09
N LYS A 192 -12.12 4.93 -2.55
CA LYS A 192 -12.75 4.44 -1.33
C LYS A 192 -13.26 3.00 -1.48
N ALA A 193 -13.92 2.67 -2.58
CA ALA A 193 -14.38 1.31 -2.85
C ALA A 193 -13.22 0.32 -2.95
N LEU A 194 -12.10 0.71 -3.56
CA LEU A 194 -10.89 -0.11 -3.60
C LEU A 194 -10.31 -0.34 -2.20
N ALA A 195 -10.34 0.66 -1.31
CA ALA A 195 -9.92 0.51 0.08
C ALA A 195 -10.73 -0.55 0.83
N HIS A 196 -12.06 -0.54 0.67
CA HIS A 196 -12.91 -1.56 1.27
C HIS A 196 -12.54 -2.97 0.80
N SER A 197 -12.30 -3.13 -0.50
CA SER A 197 -11.89 -4.42 -1.08
C SER A 197 -10.50 -4.86 -0.58
N CYS A 198 -9.56 -3.93 -0.42
CA CYS A 198 -8.24 -4.23 0.17
C CYS A 198 -8.38 -4.75 1.61
N LEU A 199 -9.23 -4.13 2.44
CA LEU A 199 -9.43 -4.56 3.83
C LEU A 199 -10.13 -5.92 3.93
N LEU A 200 -11.09 -6.21 3.04
CA LEU A 200 -11.68 -7.54 2.93
C LEU A 200 -10.63 -8.59 2.53
N ALA A 201 -9.78 -8.27 1.56
CA ALA A 201 -8.69 -9.16 1.14
C ALA A 201 -7.67 -9.39 2.27
N VAL A 202 -7.40 -8.40 3.14
CA VAL A 202 -6.59 -8.60 4.36
C VAL A 202 -7.22 -9.64 5.29
N GLY A 203 -8.52 -9.56 5.53
CA GLY A 203 -9.24 -10.53 6.34
C GLY A 203 -9.11 -11.95 5.79
N ASP A 204 -9.39 -12.11 4.50
CA ASP A 204 -9.32 -13.40 3.80
C ASP A 204 -7.86 -13.94 3.76
N TYR A 205 -6.86 -13.06 3.65
CA TYR A 205 -5.45 -13.44 3.71
C TYR A 205 -5.09 -14.09 5.05
N PHE A 206 -5.45 -13.47 6.17
CA PHE A 206 -5.19 -14.02 7.51
C PHE A 206 -6.06 -15.25 7.85
N ASP A 207 -7.17 -15.47 7.14
CA ASP A 207 -7.98 -16.69 7.25
C ASP A 207 -7.47 -17.83 6.36
N SER A 208 -6.54 -17.54 5.46
CA SER A 208 -5.99 -18.53 4.54
C SER A 208 -4.80 -19.29 5.15
N ASN A 209 -4.48 -20.45 4.59
CA ASN A 209 -3.31 -21.23 4.99
C ASN A 209 -1.99 -20.65 4.40
N VAL A 210 -2.04 -19.65 3.53
CA VAL A 210 -0.85 -19.05 2.92
C VAL A 210 -0.16 -18.02 3.82
N SER A 211 -0.87 -17.52 4.86
CA SER A 211 -0.34 -16.57 5.83
C SER A 211 0.49 -17.23 6.94
N GLN A 212 0.55 -18.54 6.97
CA GLN A 212 1.30 -19.35 7.92
C GLN A 212 2.61 -19.81 7.28
#